data_b8d4c719717db00549b6fc2270ecdd31
#
_entry.id   b8d4c719717db00549b6fc2270ecdd31
#
_cell.length_a   1.000
_cell.length_b   1.000
_cell.length_c   1.000
_cell.angle_alpha   90.00
_cell.angle_beta   90.00
_cell.angle_gamma   90.00
#
_symmetry.space_group_name_H-M   'P 1'
#
loop_
_entity.id
_entity.type
_entity.pdbx_description
1 polymer ?
#
loop_
_entity_poly.entity_id
_entity_poly.type
_entity_poly.pdbx_seq_one_letter_code
_entity_poly.pdbx_strand_id
1 'polypeptide(L)'
;LLAVYLKEPTQWAQIQYSDRQWQFVWDSVAAMNEVLGQQKVHALRCEALEFFEACEQRFEIKGIYSHQEVGIQWTFDRDLALAEWCKKRNIAWHEFPTFGVARGLRQRTYWLKNWYTNIHAPIEPINLERC
;
A
#
# COMPACT_ATOMS: atom_id res chain seq x y z
N LEU A 1 5.99 14.39 -3.16
CA LEU A 1 5.37 13.11 -2.80
C LEU A 1 4.06 12.93 -3.57
N LEU A 2 3.80 11.74 -4.12
CA LEU A 2 2.53 11.37 -4.73
C LEU A 2 1.88 10.27 -3.91
N ALA A 3 0.78 10.60 -3.21
CA ALA A 3 0.01 9.62 -2.46
C ALA A 3 -1.12 9.08 -3.34
N VAL A 4 -1.19 7.76 -3.49
CA VAL A 4 -2.19 7.11 -4.34
C VAL A 4 -2.85 5.94 -3.64
N TYR A 5 -4.12 5.74 -3.93
CA TYR A 5 -4.86 4.50 -3.68
C TYR A 5 -5.25 3.90 -5.03
N LEU A 6 -4.82 2.67 -5.28
CA LEU A 6 -5.12 1.98 -6.53
C LEU A 6 -6.29 1.02 -6.34
N LYS A 7 -7.39 1.28 -7.02
CA LYS A 7 -8.48 0.30 -7.20
C LYS A 7 -8.12 -0.58 -8.38
N GLU A 8 -7.47 -1.69 -8.11
CA GLU A 8 -7.05 -2.61 -9.16
C GLU A 8 -8.25 -3.43 -9.67
N PRO A 9 -8.62 -3.31 -10.96
CA PRO A 9 -9.80 -3.99 -11.51
C PRO A 9 -9.76 -5.50 -11.31
N THR A 10 -8.61 -6.14 -11.51
CA THR A 10 -8.43 -7.58 -11.35
C THR A 10 -8.61 -8.03 -9.91
N GLN A 11 -8.12 -7.26 -8.94
CA GLN A 11 -8.34 -7.52 -7.51
C GLN A 11 -9.81 -7.43 -7.16
N TRP A 12 -10.49 -6.35 -7.59
CA TRP A 12 -11.89 -6.10 -7.26
C TRP A 12 -12.87 -7.00 -8.00
N ALA A 13 -12.43 -7.71 -9.02
CA ALA A 13 -13.19 -8.77 -9.66
C ALA A 13 -13.21 -10.10 -8.87
N GLN A 14 -12.40 -10.21 -7.81
CA GLN A 14 -12.39 -11.40 -6.96
C GLN A 14 -13.66 -11.47 -6.12
N ILE A 15 -14.12 -12.68 -5.81
CA ILE A 15 -15.37 -12.95 -5.09
C ILE A 15 -15.41 -12.34 -3.66
N GLN A 16 -14.24 -12.06 -3.09
CA GLN A 16 -14.10 -11.49 -1.75
C GLN A 16 -14.44 -9.99 -1.68
N TYR A 17 -14.50 -9.30 -2.81
CA TYR A 17 -14.72 -7.85 -2.88
C TYR A 17 -16.15 -7.52 -3.31
N SER A 18 -16.65 -6.39 -2.83
CA SER A 18 -17.98 -5.89 -3.15
C SER A 18 -17.97 -4.37 -3.36
N ASP A 19 -18.98 -3.85 -4.05
CA ASP A 19 -19.13 -2.41 -4.26
C ASP A 19 -19.29 -1.66 -2.93
N ARG A 20 -19.85 -2.29 -1.90
CA ARG A 20 -19.99 -1.71 -0.57
C ARG A 20 -18.63 -1.47 0.10
N GLN A 21 -17.68 -2.39 -0.04
CA GLN A 21 -16.32 -2.21 0.45
C GLN A 21 -15.62 -1.08 -0.29
N TRP A 22 -15.81 -1.02 -1.62
CA TRP A 22 -15.27 0.08 -2.39
C TRP A 22 -15.84 1.43 -1.98
N GLN A 23 -17.15 1.53 -1.74
CA GLN A 23 -17.77 2.76 -1.28
C GLN A 23 -17.16 3.23 0.06
N PHE A 24 -16.96 2.30 0.99
CA PHE A 24 -16.30 2.61 2.26
C PHE A 24 -14.88 3.16 2.07
N VAL A 25 -14.09 2.56 1.19
CA VAL A 25 -12.74 3.05 0.88
C VAL A 25 -12.80 4.44 0.25
N TRP A 26 -13.72 4.64 -0.69
CA TRP A 26 -13.90 5.94 -1.35
C TRP A 26 -14.26 7.05 -0.36
N ASP A 27 -15.22 6.79 0.51
CA ASP A 27 -15.64 7.73 1.55
C ASP A 27 -14.49 8.03 2.53
N SER A 28 -13.68 7.02 2.87
CA SER A 28 -12.50 7.17 3.72
C SER A 28 -11.43 8.06 3.08
N VAL A 29 -11.13 7.85 1.79
CA VAL A 29 -10.18 8.69 1.04
C VAL A 29 -10.71 10.13 0.93
N ALA A 30 -12.01 10.32 0.71
CA ALA A 30 -12.62 11.65 0.67
C ALA A 30 -12.47 12.37 2.02
N ALA A 31 -12.80 11.71 3.13
CA ALA A 31 -12.64 12.27 4.48
C ALA A 31 -11.16 12.59 4.80
N MET A 32 -10.22 11.72 4.42
CA MET A 32 -8.79 12.02 4.56
C MET A 32 -8.39 13.27 3.78
N ASN A 33 -8.87 13.43 2.56
CA ASN A 33 -8.55 14.57 1.71
C ASN A 33 -9.10 15.90 2.23
N GLU A 34 -10.20 15.89 3.01
CA GLU A 34 -10.69 17.08 3.71
C GLU A 34 -9.67 17.57 4.75
N VAL A 35 -9.02 16.65 5.45
CA VAL A 35 -8.01 16.97 6.47
C VAL A 35 -6.67 17.33 5.84
N LEU A 36 -6.26 16.63 4.80
CA LEU A 36 -4.96 16.78 4.14
C LEU A 36 -4.85 18.07 3.32
N GLY A 37 -5.96 18.68 2.93
CA GLY A 37 -5.97 19.94 2.17
C GLY A 37 -5.36 19.82 0.78
N GLN A 38 -4.17 20.41 0.58
CA GLN A 38 -3.48 20.36 -0.74
C GLN A 38 -2.77 19.02 -1.01
N GLN A 39 -2.47 18.25 0.01
CA GLN A 39 -1.73 16.98 -0.04
C GLN A 39 -2.69 15.80 -0.19
N LYS A 40 -3.35 15.72 -1.33
CA LYS A 40 -4.42 14.75 -1.56
C LYS A 40 -3.91 13.35 -1.88
N VAL A 41 -4.64 12.36 -1.37
CA VAL A 41 -4.56 10.97 -1.85
C VAL A 41 -5.40 10.86 -3.13
N HIS A 42 -4.79 10.42 -4.20
CA HIS A 42 -5.45 10.21 -5.50
C HIS A 42 -5.97 8.78 -5.60
N ALA A 43 -7.28 8.58 -5.63
CA ALA A 43 -7.88 7.28 -5.89
C ALA A 43 -7.97 7.05 -7.40
N LEU A 44 -7.26 6.04 -7.89
CA LEU A 44 -7.16 5.72 -9.32
C LEU A 44 -7.64 4.29 -9.58
N ARG A 45 -8.23 4.06 -10.75
CA ARG A 45 -8.65 2.72 -11.20
C ARG A 45 -7.68 2.22 -12.25
N CYS A 46 -6.67 1.46 -11.83
CA CYS A 46 -5.69 0.82 -12.71
C CYS A 46 -4.95 -0.27 -11.94
N GLU A 47 -4.30 -1.16 -12.65
CA GLU A 47 -3.40 -2.16 -12.07
C GLU A 47 -2.11 -1.48 -11.59
N ALA A 48 -1.50 -2.01 -10.51
CA ALA A 48 -0.34 -1.38 -9.89
C ALA A 48 0.85 -1.26 -10.86
N LEU A 49 1.16 -2.31 -11.61
CA LEU A 49 2.26 -2.28 -12.57
C LEU A 49 2.03 -1.26 -13.68
N GLU A 50 0.82 -1.20 -14.26
CA GLU A 50 0.46 -0.23 -15.29
C GLU A 50 0.61 1.21 -14.77
N PHE A 51 0.21 1.45 -13.52
CA PHE A 51 0.38 2.74 -12.88
C PHE A 51 1.86 3.14 -12.80
N PHE A 52 2.72 2.26 -12.29
CA PHE A 52 4.14 2.57 -12.14
C PHE A 52 4.87 2.70 -13.47
N GLU A 53 4.50 1.92 -14.48
CA GLU A 53 5.01 2.07 -15.84
C GLU A 53 4.62 3.42 -16.46
N ALA A 54 3.39 3.87 -16.25
CA ALA A 54 2.95 5.19 -16.70
C ALA A 54 3.65 6.33 -15.93
N CYS A 55 3.91 6.15 -14.64
CA CYS A 55 4.67 7.11 -13.84
C CYS A 55 6.13 7.22 -14.31
N GLU A 56 6.79 6.10 -14.58
CA GLU A 56 8.18 6.05 -15.06
C GLU A 56 8.38 6.84 -16.37
N GLN A 57 7.37 6.88 -17.24
CA GLN A 57 7.42 7.65 -18.48
C GLN A 57 7.43 9.17 -18.28
N ARG A 58 7.00 9.64 -17.11
CA ARG A 58 6.79 11.07 -16.82
C ARG A 58 7.64 11.59 -15.68
N PHE A 59 8.05 10.73 -14.78
CA PHE A 59 8.75 11.07 -13.54
C PHE A 59 9.91 10.11 -13.29
N GLU A 60 10.96 10.62 -12.67
CA GLU A 60 11.98 9.79 -12.05
C GLU A 60 11.46 9.27 -10.70
N ILE A 61 11.20 7.98 -10.60
CA ILE A 61 10.72 7.37 -9.36
C ILE A 61 11.92 7.13 -8.43
N LYS A 62 12.02 7.91 -7.36
CA LYS A 62 13.11 7.79 -6.35
C LYS A 62 12.90 6.63 -5.38
N GLY A 63 11.65 6.28 -5.10
CA GLY A 63 11.30 5.20 -4.20
C GLY A 63 9.79 5.02 -4.10
N ILE A 64 9.39 3.83 -3.66
CA ILE A 64 8.00 3.46 -3.44
C ILE A 64 7.84 3.11 -1.97
N TYR A 65 6.78 3.59 -1.35
CA TYR A 65 6.44 3.35 0.05
C TYR A 65 5.03 2.77 0.12
N SER A 66 4.87 1.63 0.75
CA SER A 66 3.57 0.99 0.93
C SER A 66 3.48 0.22 2.24
N HIS A 67 2.29 -0.21 2.59
CA HIS A 67 2.11 -1.23 3.60
C HIS A 67 2.25 -2.63 3.00
N GLN A 68 2.72 -3.57 3.83
CA GLN A 68 2.77 -4.98 3.45
C GLN A 68 1.36 -5.51 3.26
N GLU A 69 1.10 -6.08 2.10
CA GLU A 69 -0.13 -6.81 1.85
C GLU A 69 -0.07 -8.19 2.52
N VAL A 70 -1.11 -8.54 3.25
CA VAL A 70 -1.26 -9.82 3.98
C VAL A 70 -2.57 -10.52 3.63
N GLY A 71 -3.20 -10.12 2.54
CA GLY A 71 -4.50 -10.61 2.10
C GLY A 71 -4.46 -11.93 1.32
N ILE A 72 -5.03 -11.90 0.14
CA ILE A 72 -5.23 -13.08 -0.71
C ILE A 72 -4.00 -13.39 -1.59
N GLN A 73 -3.94 -14.59 -2.16
CA GLN A 73 -2.84 -15.01 -3.03
C GLN A 73 -2.60 -14.04 -4.19
N TRP A 74 -3.67 -13.50 -4.79
CA TRP A 74 -3.56 -12.54 -5.88
C TRP A 74 -2.74 -11.29 -5.50
N THR A 75 -3.00 -10.71 -4.33
CA THR A 75 -2.26 -9.52 -3.87
C THR A 75 -0.79 -9.84 -3.58
N PHE A 76 -0.51 -11.06 -3.11
CA PHE A 76 0.86 -11.53 -2.91
C PHE A 76 1.61 -11.69 -4.25
N ASP A 77 0.99 -12.28 -5.27
CA ASP A 77 1.58 -12.45 -6.60
C ASP A 77 1.83 -11.09 -7.28
N ARG A 78 0.92 -10.14 -7.12
CA ARG A 78 1.11 -8.75 -7.55
C ARG A 78 2.34 -8.12 -6.89
N ASP A 79 2.48 -8.27 -5.56
CA ASP A 79 3.61 -7.71 -4.83
C ASP A 79 4.94 -8.33 -5.29
N LEU A 80 4.98 -9.63 -5.57
CA LEU A 80 6.16 -10.28 -6.16
C LEU A 80 6.52 -9.69 -7.54
N ALA A 81 5.53 -9.48 -8.38
CA ALA A 81 5.73 -8.87 -9.70
C ALA A 81 6.24 -7.43 -9.60
N LEU A 82 5.68 -6.64 -8.67
CA LEU A 82 6.13 -5.28 -8.41
C LEU A 82 7.55 -5.23 -7.84
N ALA A 83 7.90 -6.15 -6.93
CA ALA A 83 9.25 -6.26 -6.39
C ALA A 83 10.28 -6.55 -7.49
N GLU A 84 9.96 -7.45 -8.42
CA GLU A 84 10.81 -7.75 -9.57
C GLU A 84 10.94 -6.54 -10.52
N TRP A 85 9.85 -5.83 -10.76
CA TRP A 85 9.81 -4.60 -11.55
C TRP A 85 10.72 -3.53 -10.95
N CYS A 86 10.62 -3.28 -9.64
CA CYS A 86 11.46 -2.34 -8.89
C CYS A 86 12.94 -2.73 -8.96
N LYS A 87 13.25 -4.02 -8.77
CA LYS A 87 14.62 -4.55 -8.80
C LYS A 87 15.28 -4.33 -10.17
N LYS A 88 14.56 -4.59 -11.25
CA LYS A 88 15.06 -4.38 -12.63
C LYS A 88 15.42 -2.92 -12.93
N ARG A 89 14.80 -1.98 -12.20
CA ARG A 89 14.95 -0.53 -12.39
C ARG A 89 15.80 0.14 -11.31
N ASN A 90 16.27 -0.64 -10.35
CA ASN A 90 17.01 -0.13 -9.18
C ASN A 90 16.21 0.90 -8.37
N ILE A 91 14.89 0.72 -8.28
CA ILE A 91 13.99 1.54 -7.48
C ILE A 91 13.86 0.92 -6.09
N ALA A 92 14.09 1.70 -5.04
CA ALA A 92 13.88 1.26 -3.67
C ALA A 92 12.38 1.13 -3.37
N TRP A 93 11.95 -0.04 -2.90
CA TRP A 93 10.59 -0.25 -2.40
C TRP A 93 10.62 -0.55 -0.91
N HIS A 94 9.97 0.30 -0.14
CA HIS A 94 9.89 0.22 1.32
C HIS A 94 8.50 -0.22 1.74
N GLU A 95 8.40 -1.40 2.34
CA GLU A 95 7.16 -1.95 2.86
C GLU A 95 7.12 -1.86 4.38
N PHE A 96 6.01 -1.37 4.93
CA PHE A 96 5.79 -1.25 6.36
C PHE A 96 4.76 -2.29 6.84
N PRO A 97 4.95 -2.93 8.00
CA PRO A 97 3.97 -3.86 8.54
C PRO A 97 2.67 -3.13 8.92
N THR A 98 1.51 -3.70 8.60
CA THR A 98 0.21 -3.08 8.85
C THR A 98 -0.38 -3.51 10.20
N PHE A 99 -0.47 -4.82 10.46
CA PHE A 99 -1.20 -5.36 11.61
C PHE A 99 -0.35 -6.22 12.55
N GLY A 100 0.96 -6.08 12.53
CA GLY A 100 1.85 -6.97 13.29
C GLY A 100 1.89 -8.40 12.76
N VAL A 101 1.33 -8.65 11.57
CA VAL A 101 1.45 -9.92 10.88
C VAL A 101 2.80 -9.97 10.18
N ALA A 102 3.62 -10.98 10.51
CA ALA A 102 4.90 -11.18 9.87
C ALA A 102 4.77 -12.12 8.66
N ARG A 103 5.10 -11.64 7.46
CA ARG A 103 5.18 -12.46 6.25
C ARG A 103 6.30 -13.51 6.39
N GLY A 104 6.07 -14.72 5.90
CA GLY A 104 7.07 -15.77 5.83
C GLY A 104 7.54 -16.30 7.20
N LEU A 105 6.74 -16.15 8.24
CA LEU A 105 7.08 -16.59 9.58
C LEU A 105 7.24 -18.12 9.61
N ARG A 106 8.47 -18.61 9.80
CA ARG A 106 8.76 -20.05 9.88
C ARG A 106 8.48 -20.65 11.26
N GLN A 107 8.51 -19.83 12.31
CA GLN A 107 8.30 -20.26 13.71
C GLN A 107 7.43 -19.24 14.43
N ARG A 108 6.45 -19.73 15.20
CA ARG A 108 5.52 -18.88 15.97
C ARG A 108 6.08 -18.35 17.29
N THR A 109 7.27 -18.79 17.70
CA THR A 109 7.86 -18.49 19.02
C THR A 109 7.92 -17.00 19.34
N TYR A 110 8.18 -16.17 18.35
CA TYR A 110 8.30 -14.71 18.52
C TYR A 110 7.09 -13.92 18.00
N TRP A 111 6.06 -14.62 17.49
CA TRP A 111 4.91 -13.94 16.89
C TRP A 111 4.22 -12.98 17.85
N LEU A 112 3.92 -13.45 19.07
CA LEU A 112 3.22 -12.64 20.07
C LEU A 112 4.04 -11.40 20.46
N LYS A 113 5.35 -11.55 20.67
CA LYS A 113 6.24 -10.44 20.97
C LYS A 113 6.26 -9.41 19.86
N ASN A 114 6.40 -9.82 18.62
CA ASN A 114 6.40 -8.93 17.46
C ASN A 114 5.06 -8.21 17.31
N TRP A 115 3.95 -8.94 17.51
CA TRP A 115 2.62 -8.37 17.48
C TRP A 115 2.44 -7.27 18.54
N TYR A 116 2.81 -7.54 19.80
CA TYR A 116 2.77 -6.57 20.89
C TYR A 116 3.66 -5.36 20.60
N THR A 117 4.85 -5.57 20.09
CA THR A 117 5.76 -4.46 19.73
C THR A 117 5.14 -3.54 18.69
N ASN A 118 4.49 -4.10 17.67
CA ASN A 118 3.88 -3.31 16.60
C ASN A 118 2.63 -2.56 17.07
N ILE A 119 1.71 -3.21 17.80
CA ILE A 119 0.46 -2.55 18.21
C ILE A 119 0.63 -1.55 19.35
N HIS A 120 1.70 -1.64 20.12
CA HIS A 120 2.05 -0.68 21.17
C HIS A 120 3.11 0.34 20.73
N ALA A 121 3.52 0.31 19.47
CA ALA A 121 4.39 1.33 18.93
C ALA A 121 3.73 2.72 19.06
N PRO A 122 4.49 3.76 19.39
CA PRO A 122 3.95 5.11 19.45
C PRO A 122 3.41 5.52 18.09
N ILE A 123 2.32 6.29 18.08
CA ILE A 123 1.79 6.87 16.85
C ILE A 123 2.74 7.98 16.41
N GLU A 124 3.33 7.82 15.24
CA GLU A 124 4.18 8.85 14.65
C GLU A 124 3.33 10.08 14.23
N PRO A 125 3.72 11.29 14.64
CA PRO A 125 3.01 12.49 14.23
C PRO A 125 3.18 12.72 12.73
N ILE A 126 2.08 12.98 12.04
CA ILE A 126 2.13 13.35 10.61
C ILE A 126 2.58 14.80 10.51
N ASN A 127 3.72 15.03 9.88
CA ASN A 127 4.18 16.38 9.56
C ASN A 127 3.78 16.72 8.11
N LEU A 128 2.62 17.35 7.95
CA LEU A 128 2.08 17.72 6.64
C LEU A 128 2.89 18.81 5.93
N GLU A 129 3.73 19.56 6.64
CA GLU A 129 4.58 20.61 6.05
C GLU A 129 5.77 20.03 5.26
N ARG A 130 6.10 18.77 5.50
CA ARG A 130 7.22 18.06 4.85
C ARG A 130 6.80 17.13 3.71
N CYS A 131 5.52 17.04 3.44
CA CYS A 131 5.00 16.12 2.43
C CYS A 131 4.93 16.75 1.03
#